data_df6c502d022c9d147948c5bd61089e9c
#
_entry.id   df6c502d022c9d147948c5bd61089e9c
#
_cell.length_a   1.000
_cell.length_b   1.000
_cell.length_c   1.000
_cell.angle_alpha   90.00
_cell.angle_beta   90.00
_cell.angle_gamma   90.00
#
_symmetry.space_group_name_H-M   'P 1'
#
loop_
_entity.id
_entity.type
_entity.pdbx_description
1 polymer ?
#
loop_
_entity_poly.entity_id
_entity_poly.type
_entity_poly.pdbx_seq_one_letter_code
_entity_poly.pdbx_strand_id
1 'polypeptide(L)'
;MVIKQFDEQVQQINELFVNGRVKESYTLAKALLVNELFAADASFSTVQQHVALLEANGYANMPAPTGDKVKQSVERTDGSYPEGDVLAGYLGSQDEEQFTKVIDELLAGPIEAQANAYYTMAEYFVLAKEHDKAMAQYAEAIKLQPNTALYWGTFAQFINRIEASPYLALRLIEEAIHLDSMNARWYYIQGNILLQLVATSKNLSYLPTLEEAWDKAKKRCNAKQVALKIDIAKSEDLLVQWKKQML
;
A
#
# COMPACT_ATOMS: atom_id res chain seq x y z
N MET A 1 -17.32 -20.53 -28.45
CA MET A 1 -16.25 -21.03 -27.51
C MET A 1 -15.36 -19.89 -27.07
N VAL A 2 -14.80 -19.06 -27.94
CA VAL A 2 -13.88 -17.94 -27.62
C VAL A 2 -14.52 -16.88 -26.73
N ILE A 3 -15.75 -16.43 -27.04
CA ILE A 3 -16.48 -15.40 -26.26
C ILE A 3 -16.68 -15.86 -24.80
N LYS A 4 -17.12 -17.09 -24.58
CA LYS A 4 -17.32 -17.64 -23.24
C LYS A 4 -16.02 -17.63 -22.41
N GLN A 5 -14.91 -17.91 -23.06
CA GLN A 5 -13.58 -17.85 -22.41
C GLN A 5 -13.16 -16.43 -22.03
N PHE A 6 -13.54 -15.42 -22.84
CA PHE A 6 -13.27 -14.01 -22.53
C PHE A 6 -14.07 -13.52 -21.32
N ASP A 7 -15.38 -13.82 -21.27
CA ASP A 7 -16.23 -13.47 -20.13
C ASP A 7 -15.73 -14.10 -18.82
N GLU A 8 -15.27 -15.35 -18.86
CA GLU A 8 -14.65 -16.04 -17.71
C GLU A 8 -13.38 -15.31 -17.23
N GLN A 9 -12.55 -14.79 -18.15
CA GLN A 9 -11.35 -14.02 -17.83
C GLN A 9 -11.68 -12.63 -17.28
N VAL A 10 -12.71 -11.96 -17.82
CA VAL A 10 -13.20 -10.67 -17.27
C VAL A 10 -13.74 -10.86 -15.86
N GLN A 11 -14.48 -11.93 -15.61
CA GLN A 11 -14.92 -12.28 -14.26
C GLN A 11 -13.72 -12.54 -13.34
N GLN A 12 -12.71 -13.26 -13.79
CA GLN A 12 -11.47 -13.49 -13.02
C GLN A 12 -10.74 -12.21 -12.68
N ILE A 13 -10.66 -11.22 -13.60
CA ILE A 13 -10.09 -9.90 -13.32
C ILE A 13 -10.81 -9.24 -12.15
N ASN A 14 -12.15 -9.25 -12.17
CA ASN A 14 -12.96 -8.65 -11.12
C ASN A 14 -12.79 -9.40 -9.78
N GLU A 15 -12.75 -10.72 -9.78
CA GLU A 15 -12.53 -11.52 -8.59
C GLU A 15 -11.14 -11.26 -7.98
N LEU A 16 -10.09 -11.21 -8.79
CA LEU A 16 -8.74 -10.86 -8.34
C LEU A 16 -8.71 -9.46 -7.71
N PHE A 17 -9.35 -8.49 -8.37
CA PHE A 17 -9.40 -7.11 -7.89
C PHE A 17 -10.13 -6.98 -6.56
N VAL A 18 -11.31 -7.59 -6.43
CA VAL A 18 -12.12 -7.59 -5.19
C VAL A 18 -11.40 -8.31 -4.04
N ASN A 19 -10.61 -9.34 -4.35
CA ASN A 19 -9.81 -10.07 -3.36
C ASN A 19 -8.49 -9.38 -3.01
N GLY A 20 -8.28 -8.12 -3.42
CA GLY A 20 -7.07 -7.34 -3.15
C GLY A 20 -5.83 -7.79 -3.93
N ARG A 21 -5.96 -8.68 -4.93
CA ARG A 21 -4.89 -9.14 -5.80
C ARG A 21 -4.76 -8.22 -7.02
N VAL A 22 -4.57 -6.92 -6.76
CA VAL A 22 -4.67 -5.86 -7.79
C VAL A 22 -3.59 -6.03 -8.85
N LYS A 23 -2.37 -6.43 -8.47
CA LYS A 23 -1.27 -6.69 -9.42
C LYS A 23 -1.61 -7.78 -10.42
N GLU A 24 -2.19 -8.87 -9.96
CA GLU A 24 -2.57 -9.99 -10.82
C GLU A 24 -3.75 -9.62 -11.71
N SER A 25 -4.75 -8.92 -11.15
CA SER A 25 -5.87 -8.36 -11.89
C SER A 25 -5.38 -7.45 -13.04
N TYR A 26 -4.48 -6.52 -12.75
CA TYR A 26 -3.89 -5.61 -13.75
C TYR A 26 -3.12 -6.37 -14.82
N THR A 27 -2.28 -7.33 -14.44
CA THR A 27 -1.47 -8.13 -15.37
C THR A 27 -2.36 -8.93 -16.34
N LEU A 28 -3.41 -9.56 -15.80
CA LEU A 28 -4.37 -10.31 -16.63
C LEU A 28 -5.13 -9.36 -17.57
N ALA A 29 -5.60 -8.22 -17.07
CA ALA A 29 -6.30 -7.22 -17.88
C ALA A 29 -5.43 -6.69 -19.04
N LYS A 30 -4.16 -6.36 -18.77
CA LYS A 30 -3.22 -5.93 -19.82
C LYS A 30 -2.99 -7.02 -20.87
N ALA A 31 -2.86 -8.28 -20.45
CA ALA A 31 -2.69 -9.41 -21.37
C ALA A 31 -3.91 -9.59 -22.29
N LEU A 32 -5.12 -9.37 -21.77
CA LEU A 32 -6.35 -9.44 -22.57
C LEU A 32 -6.45 -8.30 -23.60
N LEU A 33 -6.03 -7.08 -23.25
CA LEU A 33 -6.08 -5.93 -24.16
C LEU A 33 -5.13 -6.06 -25.37
N VAL A 34 -4.07 -6.85 -25.26
CA VAL A 34 -3.15 -7.13 -26.39
C VAL A 34 -3.75 -8.13 -27.40
N ASN A 35 -4.78 -8.87 -26.98
CA ASN A 35 -5.37 -9.89 -27.84
C ASN A 35 -6.48 -9.29 -28.73
N GLU A 36 -6.16 -8.99 -29.98
CA GLU A 36 -7.07 -8.40 -30.97
C GLU A 36 -8.36 -9.22 -31.21
N LEU A 37 -8.36 -10.51 -30.88
CA LEU A 37 -9.54 -11.38 -31.05
C LEU A 37 -10.72 -10.95 -30.17
N PHE A 38 -10.46 -10.22 -29.09
CA PHE A 38 -11.49 -9.75 -28.15
C PHE A 38 -11.92 -8.31 -28.36
N ALA A 39 -11.30 -7.57 -29.28
CA ALA A 39 -11.55 -6.14 -29.48
C ALA A 39 -13.01 -5.80 -29.84
N ALA A 40 -13.75 -6.75 -30.43
CA ALA A 40 -15.17 -6.59 -30.78
C ALA A 40 -16.13 -7.00 -29.64
N ASP A 41 -15.65 -7.53 -28.53
CA ASP A 41 -16.47 -7.96 -27.40
C ASP A 41 -16.99 -6.76 -26.58
N ALA A 42 -18.25 -6.83 -26.16
CA ALA A 42 -18.86 -5.75 -25.37
C ALA A 42 -18.13 -5.52 -24.01
N SER A 43 -17.57 -6.57 -23.44
CA SER A 43 -16.82 -6.50 -22.16
C SER A 43 -15.40 -5.96 -22.33
N PHE A 44 -14.91 -5.80 -23.56
CA PHE A 44 -13.55 -5.28 -23.83
C PHE A 44 -13.39 -3.85 -23.31
N SER A 45 -14.41 -3.00 -23.46
CA SER A 45 -14.41 -1.64 -22.92
C SER A 45 -14.30 -1.61 -21.39
N THR A 46 -14.88 -2.59 -20.70
CA THR A 46 -14.77 -2.75 -19.25
C THR A 46 -13.34 -3.04 -18.83
N VAL A 47 -12.64 -3.93 -19.55
CA VAL A 47 -11.22 -4.21 -19.30
C VAL A 47 -10.36 -2.99 -19.57
N GLN A 48 -10.63 -2.23 -20.65
CA GLN A 48 -9.94 -0.96 -20.93
C GLN A 48 -10.11 0.05 -19.82
N GLN A 49 -11.34 0.23 -19.33
CA GLN A 49 -11.64 1.14 -18.22
C GLN A 49 -10.94 0.73 -16.94
N HIS A 50 -10.89 -0.57 -16.63
CA HIS A 50 -10.18 -1.09 -15.46
C HIS A 50 -8.68 -0.77 -15.52
N VAL A 51 -8.04 -1.04 -16.64
CA VAL A 51 -6.61 -0.73 -16.84
C VAL A 51 -6.36 0.77 -16.78
N ALA A 52 -7.17 1.56 -17.48
CA ALA A 52 -7.04 3.02 -17.48
C ALA A 52 -7.19 3.62 -16.08
N LEU A 53 -8.14 3.10 -15.28
CA LEU A 53 -8.32 3.51 -13.89
C LEU A 53 -7.05 3.25 -13.06
N LEU A 54 -6.48 2.07 -13.15
CA LEU A 54 -5.27 1.72 -12.39
C LEU A 54 -4.05 2.54 -12.85
N GLU A 55 -3.88 2.74 -14.15
CA GLU A 55 -2.78 3.56 -14.71
C GLU A 55 -2.91 5.04 -14.34
N ALA A 56 -4.12 5.61 -14.39
CA ALA A 56 -4.37 6.99 -13.96
C ALA A 56 -4.08 7.21 -12.47
N ASN A 57 -4.17 6.17 -11.66
CA ASN A 57 -3.82 6.19 -10.24
C ASN A 57 -2.35 5.79 -9.96
N GLY A 58 -1.48 5.81 -10.96
CA GLY A 58 -0.04 5.59 -10.81
C GLY A 58 0.37 4.14 -10.66
N TYR A 59 -0.54 3.17 -10.82
CA TYR A 59 -0.25 1.75 -10.61
C TYR A 59 0.90 1.23 -11.48
N ALA A 60 0.98 1.67 -12.74
CA ALA A 60 1.99 1.21 -13.71
C ALA A 60 3.40 1.78 -13.47
N ASN A 61 3.53 2.87 -12.72
CA ASN A 61 4.76 3.65 -12.62
C ASN A 61 5.64 3.28 -11.42
N MET A 62 5.20 2.35 -10.58
CA MET A 62 5.98 1.92 -9.41
C MET A 62 7.00 0.85 -9.80
N PRO A 63 8.24 0.90 -9.28
CA PRO A 63 9.22 -0.15 -9.49
C PRO A 63 8.73 -1.48 -8.93
N ALA A 64 9.12 -2.59 -9.54
CA ALA A 64 8.87 -3.91 -8.99
C ALA A 64 10.01 -4.27 -8.01
N PRO A 65 9.72 -4.99 -6.90
CA PRO A 65 10.77 -5.61 -6.10
C PRO A 65 11.63 -6.53 -6.97
N THR A 66 12.94 -6.42 -6.82
CA THR A 66 13.89 -7.32 -7.46
C THR A 66 14.01 -8.59 -6.63
N GLY A 67 14.24 -9.76 -7.24
CA GLY A 67 14.31 -11.05 -6.53
C GLY A 67 15.48 -11.21 -5.54
N ASP A 68 16.21 -10.13 -5.27
CA ASP A 68 17.32 -10.07 -4.34
C ASP A 68 16.88 -10.01 -2.87
N LYS A 69 17.83 -10.02 -1.97
CA LYS A 69 17.58 -10.10 -0.52
C LYS A 69 16.58 -9.06 -0.04
N VAL A 70 15.48 -9.53 0.55
CA VAL A 70 14.51 -8.67 1.24
C VAL A 70 15.17 -8.10 2.50
N LYS A 71 15.17 -6.77 2.63
CA LYS A 71 15.58 -6.10 3.85
C LYS A 71 14.37 -6.02 4.80
N GLN A 72 14.41 -6.77 5.87
CA GLN A 72 13.41 -6.70 6.92
C GLN A 72 13.78 -5.58 7.90
N SER A 73 12.91 -4.58 7.99
CA SER A 73 12.97 -3.58 9.05
C SER A 73 12.33 -4.16 10.30
N VAL A 74 13.06 -4.12 11.42
CA VAL A 74 12.60 -4.72 12.69
C VAL A 74 11.79 -3.69 13.47
N GLU A 75 10.48 -3.91 13.56
CA GLU A 75 9.59 -3.11 14.40
C GLU A 75 9.97 -3.24 15.88
N ARG A 76 10.12 -2.11 16.56
CA ARG A 76 10.38 -2.04 18.00
C ARG A 76 9.11 -2.29 18.80
N THR A 77 9.26 -2.47 20.12
CA THR A 77 8.13 -2.74 21.02
C THR A 77 7.10 -1.62 21.11
N ASP A 78 7.50 -0.40 20.79
CA ASP A 78 6.64 0.80 20.76
C ASP A 78 6.01 1.05 19.38
N GLY A 79 6.28 0.16 18.41
CA GLY A 79 5.79 0.28 17.03
C GLY A 79 6.63 1.17 16.13
N SER A 80 7.76 1.69 16.61
CA SER A 80 8.70 2.47 15.81
C SER A 80 9.67 1.60 15.04
N TYR A 81 10.34 2.19 14.05
CA TYR A 81 11.38 1.54 13.25
C TYR A 81 12.68 2.34 13.31
N PRO A 82 13.87 1.68 13.28
CA PRO A 82 15.16 2.37 13.30
C PRO A 82 15.31 3.44 12.20
N GLU A 83 14.67 3.20 11.05
CA GLU A 83 14.66 4.13 9.93
C GLU A 83 14.01 5.48 10.25
N GLY A 84 13.19 5.55 11.29
CA GLY A 84 12.55 6.79 11.78
C GLY A 84 13.36 7.57 12.81
N ASP A 85 14.53 7.09 13.25
CA ASP A 85 15.29 7.69 14.37
C ASP A 85 15.75 9.12 14.06
N VAL A 86 16.13 9.41 12.82
CA VAL A 86 16.58 10.74 12.40
C VAL A 86 15.46 11.76 12.57
N LEU A 87 14.25 11.42 12.11
CA LEU A 87 13.08 12.30 12.28
C LEU A 87 12.68 12.42 13.75
N ALA A 88 12.72 11.32 14.52
CA ALA A 88 12.42 11.36 15.95
C ALA A 88 13.39 12.27 16.71
N GLY A 89 14.69 12.24 16.34
CA GLY A 89 15.70 13.15 16.88
C GLY A 89 15.39 14.61 16.58
N TYR A 90 15.01 14.93 15.34
CA TYR A 90 14.58 16.27 14.96
C TYR A 90 13.34 16.73 15.75
N LEU A 91 12.31 15.90 15.84
CA LEU A 91 11.09 16.24 16.57
C LEU A 91 11.35 16.51 18.05
N GLY A 92 12.36 15.84 18.63
CA GLY A 92 12.79 16.07 20.02
C GLY A 92 13.59 17.36 20.22
N SER A 93 14.47 17.71 19.27
CA SER A 93 15.39 18.85 19.37
C SER A 93 14.86 20.12 18.73
N GLN A 94 14.04 20.00 17.67
CA GLN A 94 13.59 21.09 16.78
C GLN A 94 14.78 21.83 16.12
N ASP A 95 15.90 21.13 15.95
CA ASP A 95 17.14 21.67 15.37
C ASP A 95 17.18 21.38 13.86
N GLU A 96 16.75 22.36 13.06
CA GLU A 96 16.70 22.24 11.60
C GLU A 96 18.09 22.17 10.96
N GLU A 97 19.09 22.86 11.53
CA GLU A 97 20.45 22.82 11.02
C GLU A 97 21.06 21.43 11.19
N GLN A 98 20.92 20.87 12.37
CA GLN A 98 21.36 19.50 12.65
C GLN A 98 20.60 18.47 11.81
N PHE A 99 19.29 18.63 11.62
CA PHE A 99 18.49 17.74 10.80
C PHE A 99 18.97 17.76 9.34
N THR A 100 19.13 18.96 8.76
CA THR A 100 19.62 19.14 7.38
C THR A 100 20.99 18.50 7.22
N LYS A 101 21.91 18.73 8.16
CA LYS A 101 23.25 18.14 8.13
C LYS A 101 23.21 16.61 8.12
N VAL A 102 22.38 16.00 8.95
CA VAL A 102 22.22 14.52 8.99
C VAL A 102 21.64 14.01 7.68
N ILE A 103 20.65 14.68 7.10
CA ILE A 103 20.10 14.31 5.78
C ILE A 103 21.18 14.39 4.69
N ASP A 104 21.97 15.46 4.66
CA ASP A 104 23.06 15.60 3.68
C ASP A 104 24.14 14.51 3.82
N GLU A 105 24.50 14.16 5.05
CA GLU A 105 25.42 13.06 5.34
C GLU A 105 24.86 11.71 4.86
N LEU A 106 23.56 11.44 5.07
CA LEU A 106 22.90 10.24 4.57
C LEU A 106 22.85 10.20 3.04
N LEU A 107 22.54 11.32 2.39
CA LEU A 107 22.51 11.43 0.91
C LEU A 107 23.89 11.25 0.27
N ALA A 108 24.97 11.62 0.97
CA ALA A 108 26.34 11.39 0.53
C ALA A 108 26.82 9.94 0.79
N GLY A 109 26.05 9.16 1.53
CA GLY A 109 26.37 7.80 1.94
C GLY A 109 26.04 6.72 0.88
N PRO A 110 26.12 5.43 1.28
CA PRO A 110 25.73 4.32 0.42
C PRO A 110 24.21 4.34 0.11
N ILE A 111 23.80 3.55 -0.88
CA ILE A 111 22.41 3.50 -1.38
C ILE A 111 21.39 3.29 -0.25
N GLU A 112 21.73 2.46 0.74
CA GLU A 112 20.86 2.21 1.90
C GLU A 112 20.65 3.49 2.74
N ALA A 113 21.69 4.27 2.94
CA ALA A 113 21.61 5.53 3.67
C ALA A 113 20.83 6.58 2.87
N GLN A 114 21.06 6.67 1.56
CA GLN A 114 20.31 7.55 0.67
C GLN A 114 18.81 7.20 0.70
N ALA A 115 18.46 5.92 0.61
CA ALA A 115 17.07 5.49 0.69
C ALA A 115 16.43 5.86 2.04
N ASN A 116 17.17 5.74 3.14
CA ASN A 116 16.69 6.16 4.45
C ASN A 116 16.55 7.67 4.57
N ALA A 117 17.43 8.46 3.94
CA ALA A 117 17.29 9.92 3.85
C ALA A 117 15.98 10.31 3.15
N TYR A 118 15.70 9.72 1.98
CA TYR A 118 14.46 9.96 1.26
C TYR A 118 13.22 9.54 2.06
N TYR A 119 13.26 8.39 2.72
CA TYR A 119 12.18 7.97 3.61
C TYR A 119 11.96 8.97 4.76
N THR A 120 13.02 9.42 5.41
CA THR A 120 12.98 10.43 6.49
C THR A 120 12.41 11.75 6.01
N MET A 121 12.82 12.22 4.82
CA MET A 121 12.26 13.44 4.22
C MET A 121 10.78 13.26 3.88
N ALA A 122 10.37 12.08 3.40
CA ALA A 122 8.97 11.79 3.14
C ALA A 122 8.12 11.94 4.42
N GLU A 123 8.53 11.32 5.51
CA GLU A 123 7.85 11.42 6.81
C GLU A 123 7.84 12.87 7.35
N TYR A 124 8.94 13.62 7.16
CA TYR A 124 8.98 15.05 7.48
C TYR A 124 7.95 15.85 6.70
N PHE A 125 7.86 15.67 5.37
CA PHE A 125 6.88 16.35 4.53
C PHE A 125 5.44 15.92 4.83
N VAL A 126 5.24 14.69 5.29
CA VAL A 126 3.93 14.25 5.81
C VAL A 126 3.49 15.09 7.02
N LEU A 127 4.41 15.35 7.97
CA LEU A 127 4.14 16.20 9.14
C LEU A 127 3.91 17.66 8.73
N ALA A 128 4.68 18.14 7.75
CA ALA A 128 4.53 19.48 7.19
C ALA A 128 3.28 19.64 6.30
N LYS A 129 2.52 18.55 6.05
CA LYS A 129 1.36 18.49 5.13
C LYS A 129 1.68 18.85 3.67
N GLU A 130 2.93 18.68 3.28
CA GLU A 130 3.40 18.87 1.91
C GLU A 130 3.29 17.56 1.11
N HIS A 131 2.06 17.15 0.78
CA HIS A 131 1.73 15.81 0.30
C HIS A 131 2.46 15.43 -1.00
N ASP A 132 2.59 16.35 -1.96
CA ASP A 132 3.27 16.07 -3.23
C ASP A 132 4.76 15.81 -3.02
N LYS A 133 5.40 16.57 -2.13
CA LYS A 133 6.79 16.34 -1.78
C LYS A 133 6.96 15.01 -1.05
N ALA A 134 6.05 14.69 -0.10
CA ALA A 134 6.08 13.40 0.58
C ALA A 134 6.01 12.23 -0.41
N MET A 135 5.07 12.27 -1.37
CA MET A 135 4.92 11.23 -2.39
C MET A 135 6.21 11.06 -3.22
N ALA A 136 6.82 12.17 -3.65
CA ALA A 136 8.05 12.13 -4.41
C ALA A 136 9.20 11.47 -3.63
N GLN A 137 9.34 11.80 -2.35
CA GLN A 137 10.40 11.24 -1.51
C GLN A 137 10.19 9.74 -1.21
N TYR A 138 8.96 9.31 -0.93
CA TYR A 138 8.65 7.87 -0.80
C TYR A 138 8.99 7.10 -2.07
N ALA A 139 8.67 7.64 -3.26
CA ALA A 139 8.97 7.02 -4.53
C ALA A 139 10.49 6.86 -4.75
N GLU A 140 11.31 7.87 -4.41
CA GLU A 140 12.77 7.77 -4.48
C GLU A 140 13.33 6.75 -3.48
N ALA A 141 12.81 6.69 -2.23
CA ALA A 141 13.22 5.67 -1.27
C ALA A 141 12.97 4.25 -1.80
N ILE A 142 11.79 3.99 -2.36
CA ILE A 142 11.43 2.70 -2.97
C ILE A 142 12.30 2.40 -4.19
N LYS A 143 12.56 3.39 -5.05
CA LYS A 143 13.39 3.23 -6.24
C LYS A 143 14.82 2.78 -5.89
N LEU A 144 15.39 3.35 -4.83
CA LEU A 144 16.73 2.99 -4.35
C LEU A 144 16.76 1.64 -3.63
N GLN A 145 15.72 1.32 -2.86
CA GLN A 145 15.62 0.11 -2.05
C GLN A 145 14.25 -0.56 -2.21
N PRO A 146 13.94 -1.15 -3.40
CA PRO A 146 12.63 -1.72 -3.70
C PRO A 146 12.27 -2.95 -2.84
N ASN A 147 13.26 -3.56 -2.18
CA ASN A 147 13.07 -4.75 -1.33
C ASN A 147 12.87 -4.42 0.17
N THR A 148 12.61 -3.16 0.52
CA THR A 148 12.35 -2.74 1.89
C THR A 148 10.85 -2.58 2.13
N ALA A 149 10.21 -3.57 2.76
CA ALA A 149 8.76 -3.60 3.00
C ALA A 149 8.24 -2.35 3.72
N LEU A 150 9.05 -1.77 4.63
CA LEU A 150 8.70 -0.56 5.37
C LEU A 150 8.34 0.60 4.45
N TYR A 151 9.12 0.85 3.41
CA TYR A 151 8.89 2.00 2.52
C TYR A 151 7.58 1.86 1.76
N TRP A 152 7.28 0.66 1.27
CA TRP A 152 6.00 0.37 0.61
C TRP A 152 4.80 0.50 1.55
N GLY A 153 4.91 -0.10 2.75
CA GLY A 153 3.81 -0.12 3.72
C GLY A 153 3.49 1.26 4.30
N THR A 154 4.51 2.07 4.61
CA THR A 154 4.30 3.43 5.12
C THR A 154 3.79 4.37 4.03
N PHE A 155 4.26 4.22 2.81
CA PHE A 155 3.71 4.97 1.68
C PHE A 155 2.24 4.60 1.43
N ALA A 156 1.87 3.32 1.48
CA ALA A 156 0.47 2.89 1.38
C ALA A 156 -0.40 3.52 2.48
N GLN A 157 0.08 3.52 3.71
CA GLN A 157 -0.61 4.13 4.84
C GLN A 157 -0.80 5.64 4.64
N PHE A 158 0.21 6.33 4.12
CA PHE A 158 0.13 7.75 3.82
C PHE A 158 -0.90 8.03 2.73
N ILE A 159 -0.87 7.33 1.59
CA ILE A 159 -1.84 7.48 0.49
C ILE A 159 -3.27 7.23 0.98
N ASN A 160 -3.47 6.21 1.82
CA ASN A 160 -4.77 5.93 2.41
C ASN A 160 -5.24 7.07 3.33
N ARG A 161 -4.34 7.62 4.15
CA ARG A 161 -4.68 8.70 5.09
C ARG A 161 -5.08 10.02 4.41
N ILE A 162 -4.44 10.35 3.29
CA ILE A 162 -4.78 11.56 2.51
C ILE A 162 -5.92 11.33 1.51
N GLU A 163 -6.47 10.13 1.48
CA GLU A 163 -7.57 9.72 0.59
C GLU A 163 -7.30 9.98 -0.91
N ALA A 164 -6.02 9.94 -1.31
CA ALA A 164 -5.64 10.29 -2.68
C ALA A 164 -6.07 9.24 -3.69
N SER A 165 -5.73 7.96 -3.44
CA SER A 165 -6.05 6.85 -4.34
C SER A 165 -6.03 5.51 -3.60
N PRO A 166 -7.19 4.90 -3.34
CA PRO A 166 -7.24 3.57 -2.72
C PRO A 166 -6.60 2.49 -3.59
N TYR A 167 -6.61 2.65 -4.92
CA TYR A 167 -5.98 1.68 -5.84
C TYR A 167 -4.46 1.73 -5.77
N LEU A 168 -3.87 2.94 -5.71
CA LEU A 168 -2.43 3.09 -5.48
C LEU A 168 -2.05 2.55 -4.11
N ALA A 169 -2.82 2.86 -3.07
CA ALA A 169 -2.59 2.34 -1.72
C ALA A 169 -2.63 0.80 -1.68
N LEU A 170 -3.59 0.16 -2.39
CA LEU A 170 -3.63 -1.31 -2.52
C LEU A 170 -2.38 -1.86 -3.20
N ARG A 171 -1.93 -1.24 -4.29
CA ARG A 171 -0.70 -1.66 -4.97
C ARG A 171 0.51 -1.63 -4.05
N LEU A 172 0.65 -0.55 -3.30
CA LEU A 172 1.77 -0.36 -2.38
C LEU A 172 1.73 -1.37 -1.22
N ILE A 173 0.55 -1.58 -0.63
CA ILE A 173 0.43 -2.52 0.50
C ILE A 173 0.58 -3.98 0.08
N GLU A 174 0.19 -4.35 -1.15
CA GLU A 174 0.44 -5.67 -1.70
C GLU A 174 1.94 -5.98 -1.75
N GLU A 175 2.77 -5.03 -2.20
CA GLU A 175 4.21 -5.22 -2.21
C GLU A 175 4.81 -5.29 -0.80
N ALA A 176 4.34 -4.48 0.14
CA ALA A 176 4.78 -4.58 1.53
C ALA A 176 4.47 -5.97 2.12
N ILE A 177 3.27 -6.51 1.86
CA ILE A 177 2.86 -7.86 2.30
C ILE A 177 3.68 -8.94 1.59
N HIS A 178 3.95 -8.78 0.29
CA HIS A 178 4.78 -9.71 -0.47
C HIS A 178 6.19 -9.81 0.12
N LEU A 179 6.77 -8.67 0.46
CA LEU A 179 8.12 -8.59 1.03
C LEU A 179 8.19 -9.04 2.49
N ASP A 180 7.16 -8.75 3.29
CA ASP A 180 7.09 -9.14 4.71
C ASP A 180 5.68 -9.59 5.09
N SER A 181 5.38 -10.85 4.75
CA SER A 181 4.07 -11.49 4.98
C SER A 181 3.78 -11.80 6.45
N MET A 182 4.76 -11.64 7.35
CA MET A 182 4.56 -11.90 8.79
C MET A 182 4.20 -10.63 9.57
N ASN A 183 4.33 -9.46 8.98
CA ASN A 183 4.05 -8.19 9.64
C ASN A 183 2.54 -7.92 9.73
N ALA A 184 2.03 -7.93 10.97
CA ALA A 184 0.63 -7.69 11.28
C ALA A 184 0.13 -6.32 10.77
N ARG A 185 1.00 -5.30 10.82
CA ARG A 185 0.68 -3.92 10.45
C ARG A 185 0.25 -3.80 8.99
N TRP A 186 0.89 -4.55 8.08
CA TRP A 186 0.56 -4.48 6.66
C TRP A 186 -0.85 -4.98 6.37
N TYR A 187 -1.28 -6.05 7.02
CA TYR A 187 -2.65 -6.54 6.91
C TYR A 187 -3.69 -5.60 7.54
N TYR A 188 -3.33 -4.94 8.64
CA TYR A 188 -4.19 -3.91 9.23
C TYR A 188 -4.38 -2.73 8.27
N ILE A 189 -3.29 -2.24 7.67
CA ILE A 189 -3.35 -1.17 6.67
C ILE A 189 -4.15 -1.61 5.43
N GLN A 190 -3.96 -2.83 4.94
CA GLN A 190 -4.75 -3.40 3.84
C GLN A 190 -6.25 -3.36 4.14
N GLY A 191 -6.66 -3.80 5.32
CA GLY A 191 -8.06 -3.74 5.74
C GLY A 191 -8.61 -2.31 5.77
N ASN A 192 -7.83 -1.34 6.25
CA ASN A 192 -8.24 0.07 6.26
C ASN A 192 -8.38 0.66 4.85
N ILE A 193 -7.51 0.29 3.92
CA ILE A 193 -7.61 0.68 2.50
C ILE A 193 -8.89 0.09 1.87
N LEU A 194 -9.16 -1.20 2.13
CA LEU A 194 -10.38 -1.85 1.66
C LEU A 194 -11.64 -1.23 2.26
N LEU A 195 -11.59 -0.81 3.54
CA LEU A 195 -12.69 -0.08 4.17
C LEU A 195 -12.98 1.24 3.46
N GLN A 196 -11.93 2.01 3.15
CA GLN A 196 -12.06 3.24 2.36
C GLN A 196 -12.67 2.95 0.98
N LEU A 197 -12.22 1.87 0.33
CA LEU A 197 -12.75 1.46 -0.97
C LEU A 197 -14.23 1.12 -0.90
N VAL A 198 -14.68 0.38 0.12
CA VAL A 198 -16.10 0.11 0.38
C VAL A 198 -16.88 1.41 0.61
N ALA A 199 -16.35 2.32 1.41
CA ALA A 199 -17.01 3.57 1.74
C ALA A 199 -17.20 4.48 0.51
N THR A 200 -16.20 4.55 -0.38
CA THR A 200 -16.20 5.41 -1.56
C THR A 200 -16.97 4.80 -2.73
N SER A 201 -16.74 3.52 -3.04
CA SER A 201 -17.35 2.83 -4.18
C SER A 201 -18.74 2.29 -3.90
N LYS A 202 -19.14 2.17 -2.62
CA LYS A 202 -20.35 1.46 -2.15
C LYS A 202 -20.38 -0.02 -2.56
N ASN A 203 -19.26 -0.59 -2.96
CA ASN A 203 -19.17 -1.99 -3.35
C ASN A 203 -18.90 -2.87 -2.14
N LEU A 204 -19.94 -3.56 -1.66
CA LEU A 204 -19.86 -4.43 -0.48
C LEU A 204 -19.09 -5.73 -0.72
N SER A 205 -18.74 -6.07 -1.97
CA SER A 205 -18.00 -7.29 -2.29
C SER A 205 -16.56 -7.30 -1.74
N TYR A 206 -16.03 -6.13 -1.34
CA TYR A 206 -14.74 -6.04 -0.64
C TYR A 206 -14.79 -6.44 0.86
N LEU A 207 -15.98 -6.52 1.47
CA LEU A 207 -16.11 -6.78 2.91
C LEU A 207 -15.47 -8.09 3.37
N PRO A 208 -15.65 -9.23 2.69
CA PRO A 208 -14.99 -10.47 3.10
C PRO A 208 -13.46 -10.35 3.12
N THR A 209 -12.87 -9.73 2.10
CA THR A 209 -11.41 -9.53 2.00
C THR A 209 -10.90 -8.57 3.07
N LEU A 210 -11.67 -7.52 3.39
CA LEU A 210 -11.37 -6.59 4.47
C LEU A 210 -11.33 -7.31 5.83
N GLU A 211 -12.36 -8.10 6.14
CA GLU A 211 -12.44 -8.87 7.40
C GLU A 211 -11.31 -9.90 7.49
N GLU A 212 -11.00 -10.57 6.39
CA GLU A 212 -9.87 -11.50 6.32
C GLU A 212 -8.52 -10.81 6.57
N ALA A 213 -8.33 -9.58 6.04
CA ALA A 213 -7.11 -8.81 6.26
C ALA A 213 -6.94 -8.48 7.75
N TRP A 214 -7.97 -8.00 8.44
CA TRP A 214 -7.88 -7.73 9.87
C TRP A 214 -7.74 -9.00 10.72
N ASP A 215 -8.38 -10.12 10.34
CA ASP A 215 -8.17 -11.42 10.99
C ASP A 215 -6.71 -11.89 10.85
N LYS A 216 -6.12 -11.74 9.65
CA LYS A 216 -4.68 -11.99 9.43
C LYS A 216 -3.80 -11.08 10.29
N ALA A 217 -4.16 -9.79 10.43
CA ALA A 217 -3.45 -8.86 11.29
C ALA A 217 -3.48 -9.34 12.76
N LYS A 218 -4.66 -9.68 13.28
CA LYS A 218 -4.80 -10.21 14.67
C LYS A 218 -3.97 -11.46 14.91
N LYS A 219 -4.02 -12.42 14.01
CA LYS A 219 -3.28 -13.68 14.12
C LYS A 219 -1.76 -13.48 14.11
N ARG A 220 -1.27 -12.43 13.48
CA ARG A 220 0.17 -12.11 13.38
C ARG A 220 0.65 -11.16 14.49
N CYS A 221 -0.25 -10.46 15.18
CA CYS A 221 0.10 -9.60 16.30
C CYS A 221 0.80 -10.38 17.41
N ASN A 222 1.99 -9.98 17.77
CA ASN A 222 2.68 -10.50 18.96
C ASN A 222 2.15 -9.88 20.26
N ALA A 223 2.64 -10.36 21.41
CA ALA A 223 2.21 -9.88 22.72
C ALA A 223 2.54 -8.40 22.98
N LYS A 224 3.56 -7.86 22.32
CA LYS A 224 4.07 -6.49 22.52
C LYS A 224 3.32 -5.44 21.70
N GLN A 225 2.65 -5.83 20.62
CA GLN A 225 1.89 -4.94 19.73
C GLN A 225 0.50 -4.62 20.28
N VAL A 226 0.42 -4.13 21.52
CA VAL A 226 -0.85 -3.85 22.22
C VAL A 226 -1.63 -2.74 21.52
N ALA A 227 -0.96 -1.67 21.09
CA ALA A 227 -1.60 -0.55 20.38
C ALA A 227 -2.27 -1.03 19.08
N LEU A 228 -1.56 -1.81 18.27
CA LEU A 228 -2.11 -2.36 17.03
C LEU A 228 -3.33 -3.25 17.28
N LYS A 229 -3.32 -4.08 18.33
CA LYS A 229 -4.49 -4.90 18.70
C LYS A 229 -5.70 -4.05 19.06
N ILE A 230 -5.50 -2.95 19.79
CA ILE A 230 -6.55 -2.00 20.14
C ILE A 230 -7.12 -1.35 18.89
N ASP A 231 -6.25 -0.93 17.96
CA ASP A 231 -6.68 -0.27 16.73
C ASP A 231 -7.46 -1.20 15.81
N ILE A 232 -7.04 -2.46 15.69
CA ILE A 232 -7.80 -3.49 14.95
C ILE A 232 -9.19 -3.67 15.59
N ALA A 233 -9.29 -3.85 16.90
CA ALA A 233 -10.55 -4.04 17.59
C ALA A 233 -11.49 -2.84 17.38
N LYS A 234 -11.00 -1.60 17.49
CA LYS A 234 -11.80 -0.40 17.21
C LYS A 234 -12.31 -0.36 15.78
N SER A 235 -11.48 -0.74 14.81
CA SER A 235 -11.87 -0.77 13.40
C SER A 235 -12.97 -1.81 13.13
N GLU A 236 -12.88 -2.98 13.77
CA GLU A 236 -13.91 -4.01 13.69
C GLU A 236 -15.24 -3.56 14.32
N ASP A 237 -15.19 -2.91 15.49
CA ASP A 237 -16.39 -2.37 16.14
C ASP A 237 -17.06 -1.30 15.27
N LEU A 238 -16.29 -0.42 14.65
CA LEU A 238 -16.80 0.58 13.70
C LEU A 238 -17.46 -0.09 12.49
N LEU A 239 -16.85 -1.14 11.95
CA LEU A 239 -17.42 -1.88 10.82
C LEU A 239 -18.76 -2.54 11.21
N VAL A 240 -18.85 -3.13 12.40
CA VAL A 240 -20.10 -3.72 12.90
C VAL A 240 -21.20 -2.67 13.04
N GLN A 241 -20.88 -1.49 13.58
CA GLN A 241 -21.83 -0.38 13.69
C GLN A 241 -22.28 0.11 12.31
N TRP A 242 -21.34 0.28 11.38
CA TRP A 242 -21.63 0.71 10.02
C TRP A 242 -22.51 -0.30 9.27
N LYS A 243 -22.25 -1.59 9.37
CA LYS A 243 -23.09 -2.64 8.78
C LYS A 243 -24.54 -2.59 9.30
N LYS A 244 -24.74 -2.31 10.59
CA LYS A 244 -26.09 -2.18 11.18
C LYS A 244 -26.87 -0.97 10.65
N GLN A 245 -26.20 0.05 10.16
CA GLN A 245 -26.83 1.25 9.59
C GLN A 245 -27.16 1.08 8.11
N MET A 246 -26.47 0.18 7.40
CA MET A 246 -26.63 -0.03 5.96
C MET A 246 -27.61 -1.18 5.61
N LEU A 247 -27.88 -2.06 6.56
CA LEU A 247 -28.83 -3.19 6.46
C LEU A 247 -30.13 -2.88 7.19
#